data_ef73984d012deafb2e2ae4b7754473c2
#
_entry.id   ef73984d012deafb2e2ae4b7754473c2
#
_cell.length_a   1.000
_cell.length_b   1.000
_cell.length_c   1.000
_cell.angle_alpha   90.00
_cell.angle_beta   90.00
_cell.angle_gamma   90.00
#
_symmetry.space_group_name_H-M   'P 1'
#
loop_
_entity.id
_entity.type
_entity.pdbx_description
1 polymer ?
#
loop_
_entity_poly.entity_id
_entity_poly.type
_entity_poly.pdbx_seq_one_letter_code
_entity_poly.pdbx_strand_id
1 'polypeptide(L)'
;QIIDHLTHHGYDVLLFGGGQEEFQVAQNWTESFPNTYNTIGKFTLREELDLISNLDLMVSMDSSGLHMASLMGVRCLSLWGATHPYAGFTGYGQELADCIQVEHPHRPSSVYGNKSCICDGVEAIDLITPEMVIERINGIR
;
A
#
# COMPACT_ATOMS: atom_id res chain seq x y z
N GLN A 1 -10.50 -6.69 5.99
CA GLN A 1 -10.49 -5.82 7.19
C GLN A 1 -10.28 -4.35 6.82
N ILE A 2 -9.16 -3.95 6.17
CA ILE A 2 -8.91 -2.53 5.82
C ILE A 2 -9.99 -1.99 4.89
N ILE A 3 -10.29 -2.67 3.79
CA ILE A 3 -11.35 -2.27 2.83
C ILE A 3 -12.70 -2.16 3.55
N ASP A 4 -13.04 -3.17 4.33
CA ASP A 4 -14.28 -3.21 5.12
C ASP A 4 -14.39 -2.01 6.07
N HIS A 5 -13.33 -1.71 6.80
CA HIS A 5 -13.28 -0.54 7.68
C HIS A 5 -13.49 0.77 6.89
N LEU A 6 -12.78 0.95 5.78
CA LEU A 6 -12.87 2.18 4.99
C LEU A 6 -14.25 2.38 4.39
N THR A 7 -14.83 1.35 3.79
CA THR A 7 -16.16 1.45 3.16
C THR A 7 -17.26 1.68 4.18
N HIS A 8 -17.18 1.09 5.38
CA HIS A 8 -18.11 1.38 6.49
C HIS A 8 -17.98 2.81 7.02
N HIS A 9 -16.85 3.47 6.81
CA HIS A 9 -16.63 4.88 7.18
C HIS A 9 -16.89 5.86 6.04
N GLY A 10 -17.47 5.39 4.93
CA GLY A 10 -17.92 6.22 3.82
C GLY A 10 -16.83 6.59 2.82
N TYR A 11 -15.71 5.86 2.80
CA TYR A 11 -14.68 6.01 1.79
C TYR A 11 -14.97 5.20 0.53
N ASP A 12 -14.61 5.76 -0.61
CA ASP A 12 -14.44 5.03 -1.86
C ASP A 12 -13.02 4.42 -1.90
N VAL A 13 -12.92 3.13 -2.21
CA VAL A 13 -11.65 2.40 -2.25
C VAL A 13 -11.32 1.99 -3.68
N LEU A 14 -10.21 2.51 -4.20
CA LEU A 14 -9.73 2.18 -5.54
C LEU A 14 -8.56 1.19 -5.43
N LEU A 15 -8.68 0.07 -6.14
CA LEU A 15 -7.70 -1.03 -6.10
C LEU A 15 -6.80 -0.95 -7.32
N PHE A 16 -5.53 -0.64 -7.12
CA PHE A 16 -4.48 -0.61 -8.13
C PHE A 16 -3.64 -1.88 -8.08
N GLY A 17 -3.03 -2.23 -9.19
CA GLY A 17 -2.17 -3.40 -9.28
C GLY A 17 -1.87 -3.77 -10.74
N GLY A 18 -1.37 -4.98 -10.96
CA GLY A 18 -1.03 -5.49 -12.29
C GLY A 18 -1.12 -7.00 -12.41
N GLY A 19 -1.36 -7.46 -13.62
CA GLY A 19 -1.46 -8.88 -13.93
C GLY A 19 -2.80 -9.51 -13.56
N GLN A 20 -2.99 -10.76 -14.02
CA GLN A 20 -4.28 -11.45 -13.95
C GLN A 20 -4.62 -11.90 -12.53
N GLU A 21 -3.63 -12.27 -11.73
CA GLU A 21 -3.85 -12.74 -10.36
C GLU A 21 -4.37 -11.61 -9.46
N GLU A 22 -3.70 -10.46 -9.48
CA GLU A 22 -4.14 -9.29 -8.70
C GLU A 22 -5.50 -8.77 -9.20
N PHE A 23 -5.73 -8.78 -10.51
CA PHE A 23 -7.04 -8.42 -11.08
C PHE A 23 -8.16 -9.29 -10.48
N GLN A 24 -7.96 -10.61 -10.41
CA GLN A 24 -8.99 -11.52 -9.90
C GLN A 24 -9.26 -11.30 -8.40
N VAL A 25 -8.21 -11.07 -7.63
CA VAL A 25 -8.35 -10.75 -6.19
C VAL A 25 -9.10 -9.42 -6.00
N ALA A 26 -8.72 -8.39 -6.76
CA ALA A 26 -9.40 -7.09 -6.71
C ALA A 26 -10.86 -7.19 -7.15
N GLN A 27 -11.17 -8.02 -8.16
CA GLN A 27 -12.53 -8.26 -8.63
C GLN A 27 -13.40 -8.89 -7.53
N ASN A 28 -12.88 -9.90 -6.84
CA ASN A 28 -13.57 -10.54 -5.72
C ASN A 28 -13.85 -9.55 -4.57
N TRP A 29 -12.92 -8.64 -4.29
CA TRP A 29 -13.14 -7.61 -3.27
C TRP A 29 -14.19 -6.58 -3.70
N THR A 30 -14.20 -6.18 -4.98
CA THR A 30 -15.24 -5.30 -5.53
C THR A 30 -16.64 -5.90 -5.39
N GLU A 31 -16.77 -7.22 -5.52
CA GLU A 31 -18.05 -7.94 -5.34
C GLU A 31 -18.44 -8.09 -3.85
N SER A 32 -17.45 -8.10 -2.96
CA SER A 32 -17.66 -8.34 -1.53
C SER A 32 -17.88 -7.06 -0.72
N PHE A 33 -17.35 -5.92 -1.17
CA PHE A 33 -17.39 -4.67 -0.42
C PHE A 33 -18.02 -3.54 -1.27
N PRO A 34 -18.97 -2.78 -0.72
CA PRO A 34 -19.53 -1.61 -1.41
C PRO A 34 -18.45 -0.55 -1.60
N ASN A 35 -18.65 0.37 -2.54
CA ASN A 35 -17.75 1.49 -2.80
C ASN A 35 -16.28 1.07 -3.01
N THR A 36 -16.06 -0.12 -3.57
CA THR A 36 -14.74 -0.65 -3.89
C THR A 36 -14.65 -0.85 -5.41
N TYR A 37 -13.58 -0.34 -6.01
CA TYR A 37 -13.46 -0.26 -7.47
C TYR A 37 -12.14 -0.88 -7.93
N ASN A 38 -12.22 -1.90 -8.77
CA ASN A 38 -11.05 -2.48 -9.42
C ASN A 38 -10.62 -1.61 -10.60
N THR A 39 -9.44 -1.02 -10.55
CA THR A 39 -8.88 -0.18 -11.63
C THR A 39 -7.88 -0.93 -12.52
N ILE A 40 -7.48 -2.15 -12.14
CA ILE A 40 -6.41 -2.91 -12.76
C ILE A 40 -6.71 -3.18 -14.24
N GLY A 41 -5.78 -2.78 -15.11
CA GLY A 41 -5.88 -2.99 -16.55
C GLY A 41 -6.95 -2.17 -17.27
N LYS A 42 -7.58 -1.21 -16.61
CA LYS A 42 -8.66 -0.37 -17.19
C LYS A 42 -8.16 0.96 -17.74
N PHE A 43 -6.98 1.39 -17.33
CA PHE A 43 -6.43 2.70 -17.61
C PHE A 43 -5.01 2.60 -18.16
N THR A 44 -4.60 3.57 -18.94
CA THR A 44 -3.21 3.81 -19.28
C THR A 44 -2.47 4.37 -18.06
N LEU A 45 -1.15 4.28 -18.03
CA LEU A 45 -0.35 4.85 -16.94
C LEU A 45 -0.67 6.33 -16.69
N ARG A 46 -0.91 7.12 -17.75
CA ARG A 46 -1.27 8.53 -17.60
C ARG A 46 -2.61 8.71 -16.91
N GLU A 47 -3.61 7.94 -17.32
CA GLU A 47 -4.94 7.97 -16.69
C GLU A 47 -4.91 7.48 -15.25
N GLU A 48 -4.06 6.48 -14.94
CA GLU A 48 -3.83 6.05 -13.56
C GLU A 48 -3.21 7.18 -12.71
N LEU A 49 -2.23 7.91 -13.23
CA LEU A 49 -1.65 9.06 -12.54
C LEU A 49 -2.68 10.17 -12.35
N ASP A 50 -3.49 10.47 -13.36
CA ASP A 50 -4.58 11.44 -13.25
C ASP A 50 -5.59 11.02 -12.18
N LEU A 51 -5.93 9.72 -12.10
CA LEU A 51 -6.80 9.17 -11.07
C LEU A 51 -6.16 9.27 -9.67
N ILE A 52 -4.89 8.88 -9.54
CA ILE A 52 -4.14 8.97 -8.28
C ILE A 52 -4.07 10.41 -7.78
N SER A 53 -3.91 11.40 -8.65
CA SER A 53 -3.83 12.81 -8.26
C SER A 53 -5.07 13.34 -7.53
N ASN A 54 -6.18 12.61 -7.59
CA ASN A 54 -7.44 12.94 -6.93
C ASN A 54 -7.70 12.12 -5.65
N LEU A 55 -6.76 11.28 -5.22
CA LEU A 55 -6.90 10.51 -3.99
C LEU A 55 -6.59 11.38 -2.77
N ASP A 56 -7.31 11.16 -1.69
CA ASP A 56 -6.99 11.74 -0.38
C ASP A 56 -5.77 11.06 0.26
N LEU A 57 -5.61 9.76 -0.02
CA LEU A 57 -4.54 8.94 0.56
C LEU A 57 -4.26 7.72 -0.33
N MET A 58 -3.00 7.36 -0.46
CA MET A 58 -2.58 6.07 -1.02
C MET A 58 -2.10 5.15 0.11
N VAL A 59 -2.44 3.88 0.03
CA VAL A 59 -1.81 2.82 0.84
C VAL A 59 -1.11 1.87 -0.12
N SER A 60 0.19 1.72 0.01
CA SER A 60 1.01 0.93 -0.91
C SER A 60 2.11 0.20 -0.18
N MET A 61 2.58 -0.88 -0.75
CA MET A 61 3.87 -1.44 -0.35
C MET A 61 5.02 -0.58 -0.87
N ASP A 62 6.26 -0.95 -0.57
CA ASP A 62 7.47 -0.46 -1.25
C ASP A 62 7.44 -0.93 -2.73
N SER A 63 6.68 -0.22 -3.54
CA SER A 63 6.35 -0.59 -4.92
C SER A 63 6.06 0.65 -5.79
N SER A 64 5.69 0.43 -7.05
CA SER A 64 5.35 1.51 -7.98
C SER A 64 4.23 2.43 -7.47
N GLY A 65 3.27 1.92 -6.71
CA GLY A 65 2.18 2.72 -6.14
C GLY A 65 2.66 3.86 -5.24
N LEU A 66 3.65 3.59 -4.39
CA LEU A 66 4.29 4.62 -3.56
C LEU A 66 4.91 5.73 -4.41
N HIS A 67 5.63 5.36 -5.47
CA HIS A 67 6.29 6.34 -6.33
C HIS A 67 5.32 7.13 -7.21
N MET A 68 4.24 6.50 -7.68
CA MET A 68 3.18 7.18 -8.41
C MET A 68 2.43 8.20 -7.52
N ALA A 69 2.11 7.83 -6.28
CA ALA A 69 1.54 8.76 -5.30
C ALA A 69 2.47 9.95 -5.05
N SER A 70 3.76 9.69 -4.87
CA SER A 70 4.79 10.73 -4.74
C SER A 70 4.84 11.69 -5.91
N LEU A 71 4.83 11.17 -7.16
CA LEU A 71 4.84 11.99 -8.36
C LEU A 71 3.62 12.92 -8.44
N MET A 72 2.50 12.46 -7.94
CA MET A 72 1.24 13.22 -7.97
C MET A 72 1.04 14.08 -6.72
N GLY A 73 1.99 14.09 -5.78
CA GLY A 73 1.90 14.87 -4.53
C GLY A 73 0.87 14.33 -3.55
N VAL A 74 0.48 13.06 -3.68
CA VAL A 74 -0.47 12.39 -2.80
C VAL A 74 0.26 11.71 -1.65
N ARG A 75 -0.22 11.92 -0.43
CA ARG A 75 0.32 11.25 0.76
C ARG A 75 0.16 9.75 0.65
N CYS A 76 1.20 9.01 1.02
CA CYS A 76 1.19 7.56 0.95
C CYS A 76 1.60 6.92 2.28
N LEU A 77 0.73 6.09 2.84
CA LEU A 77 1.12 5.14 3.87
C LEU A 77 1.80 3.95 3.19
N SER A 78 3.08 3.77 3.46
CA SER A 78 3.88 2.72 2.83
C SER A 78 4.20 1.58 3.80
N LEU A 79 4.02 0.34 3.32
CA LEU A 79 4.21 -0.89 4.10
C LEU A 79 5.56 -1.51 3.74
N TRP A 80 6.39 -1.75 4.76
CA TRP A 80 7.78 -2.20 4.59
C TRP A 80 8.02 -3.55 5.28
N GLY A 81 8.16 -4.60 4.47
CA GLY A 81 8.46 -5.96 4.96
C GLY A 81 9.96 -6.27 4.94
N ALA A 82 10.43 -6.88 3.85
CA ALA A 82 11.81 -7.31 3.68
C ALA A 82 12.82 -6.16 3.46
N THR A 83 12.34 -5.02 2.96
CA THR A 83 13.11 -3.80 2.71
C THR A 83 13.02 -2.82 3.90
N HIS A 84 13.72 -1.69 3.79
CA HIS A 84 13.70 -0.66 4.84
C HIS A 84 13.71 0.74 4.22
N PRO A 85 12.96 1.72 4.77
CA PRO A 85 12.94 3.09 4.28
C PRO A 85 14.33 3.72 4.16
N TYR A 86 15.25 3.40 5.04
CA TYR A 86 16.62 3.91 5.03
C TYR A 86 17.48 3.41 3.86
N ALA A 87 17.01 2.45 3.08
CA ALA A 87 17.66 2.04 1.83
C ALA A 87 17.53 3.10 0.71
N GLY A 88 16.72 4.15 0.92
CA GLY A 88 16.59 5.27 0.00
C GLY A 88 15.48 5.10 -1.04
N PHE A 89 14.56 4.16 -0.84
CA PHE A 89 13.43 3.91 -1.75
C PHE A 89 12.12 4.56 -1.29
N THR A 90 12.14 5.41 -0.26
CA THR A 90 10.97 6.24 0.08
C THR A 90 10.64 7.18 -1.08
N GLY A 91 9.36 7.37 -1.33
CA GLY A 91 8.91 8.28 -2.38
C GLY A 91 9.32 9.74 -2.07
N TYR A 92 9.62 10.52 -3.10
CA TYR A 92 9.95 11.93 -2.95
C TYR A 92 8.80 12.68 -2.26
N GLY A 93 9.13 13.46 -1.23
CA GLY A 93 8.12 14.23 -0.47
C GLY A 93 7.26 13.41 0.48
N GLN A 94 7.49 12.10 0.62
CA GLN A 94 6.80 11.27 1.60
C GLN A 94 7.51 11.31 2.97
N GLU A 95 6.74 11.23 4.03
CA GLU A 95 7.24 11.31 5.39
C GLU A 95 7.65 9.92 5.93
N LEU A 96 8.79 9.83 6.62
CA LEU A 96 9.21 8.58 7.29
C LEU A 96 8.19 8.12 8.35
N ALA A 97 7.46 9.07 8.92
CA ALA A 97 6.38 8.79 9.85
C ALA A 97 5.23 7.98 9.21
N ASP A 98 5.08 8.01 7.89
CA ASP A 98 4.07 7.26 7.15
C ASP A 98 4.55 5.88 6.65
N CYS A 99 5.78 5.49 7.03
CA CYS A 99 6.29 4.16 6.80
C CYS A 99 5.83 3.22 7.92
N ILE A 100 4.99 2.26 7.57
CA ILE A 100 4.50 1.23 8.50
C ILE A 100 5.41 0.01 8.38
N GLN A 101 6.03 -0.37 9.48
CA GLN A 101 6.99 -1.47 9.56
C GLN A 101 7.07 -2.01 10.98
N VAL A 102 7.66 -3.19 11.12
CA VAL A 102 7.99 -3.76 12.43
C VAL A 102 9.50 -3.71 12.65
N GLU A 103 9.92 -3.41 13.86
CA GLU A 103 11.33 -3.47 14.23
C GLU A 103 11.71 -4.93 14.53
N HIS A 104 12.71 -5.45 13.79
CA HIS A 104 13.20 -6.80 14.01
C HIS A 104 14.68 -6.91 13.59
N PRO A 105 15.54 -7.68 14.33
CA PRO A 105 16.96 -7.81 14.02
C PRO A 105 17.28 -8.39 12.64
N HIS A 106 16.36 -9.17 12.05
CA HIS A 106 16.51 -9.75 10.72
C HIS A 106 16.12 -8.79 9.57
N ARG A 107 15.59 -7.62 9.88
CA ARG A 107 15.23 -6.60 8.88
C ARG A 107 16.32 -5.54 8.77
N PRO A 108 16.58 -5.05 7.55
CA PRO A 108 16.14 -5.59 6.26
C PRO A 108 16.91 -6.84 5.84
N SER A 109 16.28 -7.75 5.10
CA SER A 109 16.95 -8.94 4.54
C SER A 109 17.59 -8.66 3.19
N SER A 110 17.14 -7.63 2.49
CA SER A 110 17.70 -7.20 1.20
C SER A 110 17.38 -5.73 0.92
N VAL A 111 18.18 -5.13 0.04
CA VAL A 111 17.96 -3.74 -0.43
C VAL A 111 16.77 -3.66 -1.40
N TYR A 112 16.59 -4.69 -2.23
CA TYR A 112 15.61 -4.69 -3.33
C TYR A 112 14.37 -5.55 -3.05
N GLY A 113 14.19 -6.09 -1.85
CA GLY A 113 13.04 -6.96 -1.53
C GLY A 113 13.04 -8.32 -2.24
N ASN A 114 14.17 -8.73 -2.81
CA ASN A 114 14.31 -9.99 -3.57
C ASN A 114 14.65 -11.21 -2.72
N LYS A 115 14.61 -11.08 -1.41
CA LYS A 115 14.86 -12.16 -0.44
C LYS A 115 13.79 -12.11 0.63
N SER A 116 13.27 -13.28 0.99
CA SER A 116 12.41 -13.43 2.16
C SER A 116 13.04 -12.85 3.41
N CYS A 117 12.24 -12.26 4.25
CA CYS A 117 12.63 -11.74 5.55
C CYS A 117 11.81 -12.42 6.64
N ILE A 118 12.32 -13.53 7.12
CA ILE A 118 11.66 -14.32 8.17
C ILE A 118 12.01 -13.75 9.54
N CYS A 119 10.99 -13.29 10.24
CA CYS A 119 11.02 -12.77 11.59
C CYS A 119 10.25 -13.73 12.50
N ASP A 120 10.96 -14.47 13.36
CA ASP A 120 10.36 -15.45 14.28
C ASP A 120 9.42 -16.47 13.59
N GLY A 121 9.81 -16.93 12.39
CA GLY A 121 9.04 -17.91 11.62
C GLY A 121 7.94 -17.35 10.72
N VAL A 122 7.77 -16.02 10.66
CA VAL A 122 6.76 -15.33 9.86
C VAL A 122 7.43 -14.35 8.91
N GLU A 123 6.90 -14.16 7.72
CA GLU A 123 7.39 -13.09 6.82
C GLU A 123 7.18 -11.72 7.48
N ALA A 124 8.17 -10.84 7.37
CA ALA A 124 8.15 -9.52 8.01
C ALA A 124 6.93 -8.68 7.60
N ILE A 125 6.47 -8.84 6.38
CA ILE A 125 5.28 -8.11 5.88
C ILE A 125 4.00 -8.59 6.59
N ASP A 126 3.91 -9.86 6.94
CA ASP A 126 2.74 -10.45 7.60
C ASP A 126 2.64 -10.07 9.08
N LEU A 127 3.70 -9.47 9.64
CA LEU A 127 3.68 -8.88 10.98
C LEU A 127 3.01 -7.50 11.00
N ILE A 128 2.82 -6.87 9.86
CA ILE A 128 2.06 -5.62 9.74
C ILE A 128 0.57 -5.98 9.71
N THR A 129 -0.10 -5.75 10.83
CA THR A 129 -1.52 -6.10 10.94
C THR A 129 -2.43 -5.07 10.29
N PRO A 130 -3.63 -5.45 9.86
CA PRO A 130 -4.63 -4.50 9.38
C PRO A 130 -4.94 -3.38 10.38
N GLU A 131 -4.92 -3.69 11.68
CA GLU A 131 -5.17 -2.73 12.76
C GLU A 131 -4.12 -1.64 12.79
N MET A 132 -2.84 -1.96 12.59
CA MET A 132 -1.75 -0.97 12.49
C MET A 132 -2.00 0.02 11.34
N VAL A 133 -2.45 -0.48 10.20
CA VAL A 133 -2.75 0.35 9.02
C VAL A 133 -3.97 1.23 9.28
N ILE A 134 -5.04 0.67 9.82
CA ILE A 134 -6.27 1.39 10.16
C ILE A 134 -6.00 2.50 11.19
N GLU A 135 -5.22 2.22 12.22
CA GLU A 135 -4.84 3.21 13.23
C GLU A 135 -4.09 4.39 12.60
N ARG A 136 -3.18 4.11 11.67
CA ARG A 136 -2.46 5.17 10.94
C ARG A 136 -3.38 5.98 10.05
N ILE A 137 -4.30 5.35 9.32
CA ILE A 137 -5.30 6.06 8.50
C ILE A 137 -6.13 6.98 9.38
N ASN A 138 -6.62 6.50 10.51
CA ASN A 138 -7.42 7.30 11.44
C ASN A 138 -6.64 8.46 12.06
N GLY A 139 -5.33 8.34 12.22
CA GLY A 139 -4.45 9.39 12.74
C GLY A 139 -4.13 10.52 11.75
N ILE A 140 -4.47 10.35 10.47
CA ILE A 140 -4.25 11.35 9.40
C ILE A 140 -5.37 12.41 9.33
N ARG A 141 -6.49 12.17 9.97
CA ARG A 141 -7.66 13.06 10.00
C ARG A 141 -7.42 14.36 10.75
#